data_0235f18799beeb0775b9eb4c33b38595
#
_entry.id   0235f18799beeb0775b9eb4c33b38595
#
_cell.length_a   1.000
_cell.length_b   1.000
_cell.length_c   1.000
_cell.angle_alpha   90.00
_cell.angle_beta   90.00
_cell.angle_gamma   90.00
#
_symmetry.space_group_name_H-M   'P 1'
#
loop_
_entity.id
_entity.type
_entity.pdbx_description
1 polymer ?
#
loop_
_entity_poly.entity_id
_entity_poly.type
_entity_poly.pdbx_seq_one_letter_code
_entity_poly.pdbx_strand_id
1 'polypeptide(L)'
;MAAGIPPFDHARIRRYYDRHTSGFIALGTGGSEGVIHRAVWGPGVTTAAEAFHYVDDRIAEIIGALPRAAAAGHASTPRLHVLDLGCGVGASLCHIARRLDARATGVTLSPLQARLATARIAAERLADRVACLEGSFDALPPSIPSADAAYAIESFAHAPDPAGFFAEAARLVRPGGLLLMCDDVRRPGGGAAARRTVQRFMRGWHLNTLLTSGDVVAQAEAAGFEHRDTINLSPHLVPLSRRDRVLDATLGWLPLGSTPLGPVLGGAALQKCLAYGWTAYELLTFGRRA
;
A
#
# COMPACT_ATOMS: atom_id res chain seq x y z
N MET A 1 -26.68 -13.03 0.60
CA MET A 1 -25.50 -12.60 1.38
C MET A 1 -24.56 -13.79 1.46
N ALA A 2 -23.43 -13.78 0.75
CA ALA A 2 -22.41 -14.80 0.93
C ALA A 2 -21.83 -14.61 2.34
N ALA A 3 -21.69 -15.71 3.11
CA ALA A 3 -21.07 -15.68 4.42
C ALA A 3 -19.69 -15.03 4.27
N GLY A 4 -19.54 -13.79 4.79
CA GLY A 4 -18.31 -13.01 4.68
C GLY A 4 -17.18 -13.75 5.38
N ILE A 5 -15.99 -13.63 4.85
CA ILE A 5 -14.78 -14.03 5.58
C ILE A 5 -14.77 -13.18 6.85
N PRO A 6 -14.69 -13.78 8.07
CA PRO A 6 -14.53 -12.96 9.26
C PRO A 6 -13.25 -12.15 9.13
N PRO A 7 -13.26 -10.87 9.50
CA PRO A 7 -12.11 -10.00 9.35
C PRO A 7 -10.90 -10.58 10.10
N PHE A 8 -9.72 -10.43 9.51
CA PHE A 8 -8.48 -10.76 10.17
C PHE A 8 -8.17 -9.65 11.19
N ASP A 9 -8.01 -10.01 12.44
CA ASP A 9 -7.58 -9.08 13.47
C ASP A 9 -6.11 -8.64 13.29
N HIS A 10 -5.72 -7.55 13.93
CA HIS A 10 -4.35 -7.02 13.88
C HIS A 10 -3.31 -8.05 14.29
N ALA A 11 -3.59 -8.89 15.29
CA ALA A 11 -2.65 -9.92 15.75
C ALA A 11 -2.40 -10.97 14.67
N ARG A 12 -3.41 -11.31 13.87
CA ARG A 12 -3.30 -12.27 12.78
C ARG A 12 -2.56 -11.68 11.57
N ILE A 13 -2.82 -10.42 11.21
CA ILE A 13 -2.11 -9.70 10.16
C ILE A 13 -0.64 -9.53 10.56
N ARG A 14 -0.37 -9.11 11.81
CA ARG A 14 0.99 -9.01 12.34
C ARG A 14 1.75 -10.33 12.24
N ARG A 15 1.18 -11.45 12.71
CA ARG A 15 1.81 -12.78 12.61
C ARG A 15 2.07 -13.20 11.16
N TYR A 16 1.18 -12.82 10.24
CA TYR A 16 1.38 -13.08 8.82
C TYR A 16 2.65 -12.38 8.31
N TYR A 17 2.78 -11.07 8.57
CA TYR A 17 3.96 -10.31 8.14
C TYR A 17 5.23 -10.73 8.87
N ASP A 18 5.20 -10.94 10.20
CA ASP A 18 6.36 -11.43 10.95
C ASP A 18 6.89 -12.76 10.39
N ARG A 19 6.01 -13.64 9.93
CA ARG A 19 6.40 -14.93 9.33
C ARG A 19 6.93 -14.81 7.91
N HIS A 20 6.36 -13.92 7.10
CA HIS A 20 6.61 -13.92 5.66
C HIS A 20 7.55 -12.81 5.19
N THR A 21 7.82 -11.79 5.99
CA THR A 21 8.67 -10.66 5.60
C THR A 21 10.05 -11.09 5.10
N SER A 22 10.74 -11.98 5.81
CA SER A 22 12.06 -12.48 5.37
C SER A 22 11.98 -13.20 4.02
N GLY A 23 10.90 -13.97 3.79
CA GLY A 23 10.65 -14.62 2.51
C GLY A 23 10.35 -13.61 1.39
N PHE A 24 9.58 -12.57 1.68
CA PHE A 24 9.30 -11.50 0.71
C PHE A 24 10.58 -10.76 0.31
N ILE A 25 11.49 -10.50 1.25
CA ILE A 25 12.78 -9.87 0.96
C ILE A 25 13.70 -10.81 0.17
N ALA A 26 13.80 -12.09 0.57
CA ALA A 26 14.75 -13.04 -0.02
C ALA A 26 14.30 -13.60 -1.39
N LEU A 27 13.02 -13.85 -1.55
CA LEU A 27 12.42 -14.48 -2.75
C LEU A 27 11.46 -13.53 -3.47
N GLY A 28 11.20 -12.39 -2.86
CA GLY A 28 10.28 -11.40 -3.35
C GLY A 28 10.82 -10.66 -4.55
N THR A 29 9.94 -9.97 -5.17
CA THR A 29 10.14 -9.27 -6.41
C THR A 29 11.06 -8.06 -6.27
N GLY A 30 11.24 -7.52 -5.04
CA GLY A 30 12.01 -6.30 -4.76
C GLY A 30 13.54 -6.42 -4.83
N GLY A 31 14.09 -7.62 -5.03
CA GLY A 31 15.52 -7.82 -5.23
C GLY A 31 16.40 -7.11 -4.18
N SER A 32 17.46 -6.44 -4.66
CA SER A 32 18.40 -5.65 -3.82
C SER A 32 17.76 -4.41 -3.19
N GLU A 33 16.67 -3.88 -3.76
CA GLU A 33 15.98 -2.69 -3.26
C GLU A 33 15.16 -2.96 -1.99
N GLY A 34 14.81 -4.23 -1.74
CA GLY A 34 14.04 -4.65 -0.56
C GLY A 34 12.63 -4.06 -0.52
N VAL A 35 12.07 -3.71 -1.67
CA VAL A 35 10.68 -3.26 -1.84
C VAL A 35 9.77 -4.47 -1.74
N ILE A 36 8.64 -4.36 -1.02
CA ILE A 36 7.68 -5.46 -0.86
C ILE A 36 6.51 -5.35 -1.85
N HIS A 37 6.15 -4.15 -2.26
CA HIS A 37 5.08 -3.95 -3.24
C HIS A 37 5.49 -4.36 -4.67
N ARG A 38 4.52 -4.41 -5.57
CA ARG A 38 4.71 -4.88 -6.96
C ARG A 38 5.52 -3.92 -7.82
N ALA A 39 6.29 -4.50 -8.76
CA ALA A 39 6.93 -3.75 -9.83
C ALA A 39 5.90 -3.30 -10.87
N VAL A 40 5.97 -2.04 -11.28
CA VAL A 40 5.12 -1.44 -12.32
C VAL A 40 6.00 -1.00 -13.48
N TRP A 41 5.84 -1.65 -14.62
CA TRP A 41 6.61 -1.36 -15.85
C TRP A 41 5.91 -0.27 -16.66
N GLY A 42 5.79 0.91 -16.05
CA GLY A 42 5.16 2.07 -16.66
C GLY A 42 6.01 2.72 -17.77
N PRO A 43 5.50 3.79 -18.40
CA PRO A 43 6.22 4.50 -19.44
C PRO A 43 7.61 4.97 -18.97
N GLY A 44 8.63 4.69 -19.78
CA GLY A 44 10.03 5.08 -19.50
C GLY A 44 10.80 4.12 -18.58
N VAL A 45 10.16 3.11 -18.00
CA VAL A 45 10.81 2.12 -17.14
C VAL A 45 11.56 1.09 -17.98
N THR A 46 12.84 0.91 -17.69
CA THR A 46 13.75 0.00 -18.43
C THR A 46 14.41 -1.04 -17.54
N THR A 47 14.50 -0.79 -16.24
CA THR A 47 15.13 -1.67 -15.27
C THR A 47 14.17 -2.14 -14.18
N ALA A 48 14.49 -3.25 -13.52
CA ALA A 48 13.69 -3.75 -12.41
C ALA A 48 13.67 -2.75 -11.22
N ALA A 49 14.78 -2.08 -10.93
CA ALA A 49 14.85 -1.08 -9.88
C ALA A 49 13.86 0.08 -10.13
N GLU A 50 13.85 0.61 -11.36
CA GLU A 50 12.87 1.63 -11.76
C GLU A 50 11.44 1.12 -11.65
N ALA A 51 11.18 -0.14 -12.06
CA ALA A 51 9.86 -0.74 -11.97
C ALA A 51 9.35 -0.87 -10.52
N PHE A 52 10.24 -1.18 -9.57
CA PHE A 52 9.90 -1.23 -8.14
C PHE A 52 9.67 0.14 -7.53
N HIS A 53 10.35 1.17 -8.00
CA HIS A 53 10.17 2.54 -7.52
C HIS A 53 9.18 3.37 -8.34
N TYR A 54 8.55 2.79 -9.37
CA TYR A 54 7.62 3.55 -10.22
C TYR A 54 6.46 4.17 -9.44
N VAL A 55 5.84 3.43 -8.54
CA VAL A 55 4.75 3.93 -7.68
C VAL A 55 5.28 5.00 -6.72
N ASP A 56 6.44 4.75 -6.12
CA ASP A 56 7.09 5.69 -5.20
C ASP A 56 7.39 7.02 -5.91
N ASP A 57 7.91 6.97 -7.13
CA ASP A 57 8.22 8.14 -7.95
C ASP A 57 6.96 8.91 -8.34
N ARG A 58 5.88 8.22 -8.74
CA ARG A 58 4.59 8.86 -9.04
C ARG A 58 4.00 9.56 -7.81
N ILE A 59 4.06 8.90 -6.64
CA ILE A 59 3.63 9.50 -5.37
C ILE A 59 4.48 10.74 -5.04
N ALA A 60 5.80 10.63 -5.16
CA ALA A 60 6.70 11.75 -4.89
C ALA A 60 6.45 12.93 -5.86
N GLU A 61 6.21 12.69 -7.14
CA GLU A 61 5.86 13.72 -8.12
C GLU A 61 4.57 14.46 -7.74
N ILE A 62 3.51 13.71 -7.38
CA ILE A 62 2.22 14.30 -7.01
C ILE A 62 2.35 15.12 -5.71
N ILE A 63 3.02 14.60 -4.69
CA ILE A 63 3.26 15.32 -3.43
C ILE A 63 4.17 16.51 -3.64
N GLY A 64 5.20 16.39 -4.49
CA GLY A 64 6.15 17.46 -4.80
C GLY A 64 5.52 18.67 -5.46
N ALA A 65 4.37 18.50 -6.11
CA ALA A 65 3.58 19.57 -6.72
C ALA A 65 2.73 20.37 -5.69
N LEU A 66 2.66 19.92 -4.42
CA LEU A 66 1.95 20.69 -3.38
C LEU A 66 2.58 22.07 -3.18
N PRO A 67 1.75 23.12 -3.04
CA PRO A 67 2.23 24.42 -2.66
C PRO A 67 2.97 24.36 -1.31
N ARG A 68 4.21 24.78 -1.28
CA ARG A 68 4.97 24.93 -0.03
C ARG A 68 4.58 26.25 0.61
N ALA A 69 4.17 26.19 1.89
CA ALA A 69 3.91 27.41 2.63
C ALA A 69 5.20 28.24 2.69
N ALA A 70 5.12 29.50 2.24
CA ALA A 70 6.22 30.43 2.42
C ALA A 70 6.43 30.62 3.93
N ALA A 71 7.61 30.26 4.43
CA ALA A 71 7.94 30.51 5.84
C ALA A 71 8.07 32.03 6.05
N ALA A 72 7.11 32.62 6.73
CA ALA A 72 7.20 34.04 7.09
C ALA A 72 8.47 34.26 7.93
N GLY A 73 9.46 34.91 7.36
CA GLY A 73 10.67 35.34 8.06
C GLY A 73 11.79 34.31 8.26
N HIS A 74 11.72 33.13 7.66
CA HIS A 74 12.80 32.13 7.75
C HIS A 74 13.57 32.02 6.44
N ALA A 75 14.87 31.83 6.53
CA ALA A 75 15.78 31.72 5.37
C ALA A 75 15.59 30.42 4.54
N SER A 76 14.82 29.48 5.01
CA SER A 76 14.56 28.21 4.33
C SER A 76 13.07 27.83 4.37
N THR A 77 12.55 27.33 3.24
CA THR A 77 11.19 26.75 3.17
C THR A 77 11.14 25.51 4.05
N PRO A 78 10.13 25.35 4.93
CA PRO A 78 9.99 24.14 5.73
C PRO A 78 9.90 22.89 4.85
N ARG A 79 10.54 21.81 5.29
CA ARG A 79 10.39 20.49 4.64
C ARG A 79 8.95 20.02 4.76
N LEU A 80 8.42 19.42 3.70
CA LEU A 80 7.16 18.69 3.75
C LEU A 80 7.24 17.59 4.81
N HIS A 81 6.13 17.31 5.49
CA HIS A 81 5.97 16.13 6.32
C HIS A 81 5.05 15.15 5.60
N VAL A 82 5.53 13.92 5.38
CA VAL A 82 4.77 12.85 4.71
C VAL A 82 4.59 11.65 5.66
N LEU A 83 3.43 11.00 5.58
CA LEU A 83 3.11 9.79 6.34
C LEU A 83 2.98 8.59 5.40
N ASP A 84 3.64 7.49 5.75
CA ASP A 84 3.49 6.19 5.08
C ASP A 84 2.64 5.27 5.95
N LEU A 85 1.39 5.06 5.53
CA LEU A 85 0.40 4.27 6.26
C LEU A 85 0.52 2.79 5.88
N GLY A 86 1.52 2.13 6.43
CA GLY A 86 1.86 0.74 6.14
C GLY A 86 3.23 0.58 5.50
N CYS A 87 4.23 1.27 6.04
CA CYS A 87 5.57 1.42 5.45
C CYS A 87 6.39 0.12 5.28
N GLY A 88 5.89 -1.00 5.79
CA GLY A 88 6.60 -2.27 5.70
C GLY A 88 8.03 -2.15 6.23
N VAL A 89 9.02 -2.51 5.43
CA VAL A 89 10.46 -2.45 5.76
C VAL A 89 11.12 -1.11 5.40
N GLY A 90 10.32 -0.09 5.09
CA GLY A 90 10.76 1.30 4.94
C GLY A 90 11.42 1.64 3.60
N ALA A 91 11.35 0.78 2.58
CA ALA A 91 11.97 1.06 1.29
C ALA A 91 11.35 2.28 0.61
N SER A 92 10.02 2.27 0.38
CA SER A 92 9.27 3.40 -0.18
C SER A 92 9.38 4.65 0.68
N LEU A 93 9.31 4.49 2.02
CA LEU A 93 9.47 5.58 2.98
C LEU A 93 10.79 6.33 2.77
N CYS A 94 11.90 5.61 2.71
CA CYS A 94 13.23 6.20 2.52
C CYS A 94 13.37 6.81 1.12
N HIS A 95 12.90 6.13 0.08
CA HIS A 95 12.95 6.60 -1.30
C HIS A 95 12.21 7.93 -1.48
N ILE A 96 10.95 7.99 -1.05
CA ILE A 96 10.10 9.19 -1.17
C ILE A 96 10.65 10.35 -0.32
N ALA A 97 11.09 10.07 0.93
CA ALA A 97 11.67 11.08 1.79
C ALA A 97 12.93 11.72 1.18
N ARG A 98 13.77 10.90 0.52
CA ARG A 98 14.97 11.39 -0.17
C ARG A 98 14.62 12.23 -1.39
N ARG A 99 13.71 11.72 -2.24
CA ARG A 99 13.33 12.38 -3.50
C ARG A 99 12.67 13.75 -3.26
N LEU A 100 11.91 13.89 -2.18
CA LEU A 100 11.23 15.14 -1.81
C LEU A 100 12.06 16.05 -0.89
N ASP A 101 13.19 15.59 -0.37
CA ASP A 101 13.86 16.20 0.79
C ASP A 101 12.87 16.46 1.95
N ALA A 102 12.00 15.49 2.24
CA ALA A 102 10.92 15.60 3.21
C ALA A 102 11.30 15.02 4.58
N ARG A 103 10.57 15.46 5.62
CA ARG A 103 10.41 14.69 6.85
C ARG A 103 9.41 13.58 6.58
N ALA A 104 9.65 12.38 7.07
CA ALA A 104 8.74 11.27 6.85
C ALA A 104 8.53 10.44 8.12
N THR A 105 7.29 9.99 8.32
CA THR A 105 6.94 9.06 9.40
C THR A 105 6.25 7.85 8.78
N GLY A 106 6.86 6.69 8.92
CA GLY A 106 6.25 5.41 8.51
C GLY A 106 5.60 4.71 9.69
N VAL A 107 4.53 3.99 9.41
CA VAL A 107 3.83 3.15 10.39
C VAL A 107 3.74 1.73 9.87
N THR A 108 4.05 0.75 10.70
CA THR A 108 3.84 -0.67 10.38
C THR A 108 3.35 -1.46 11.58
N LEU A 109 2.46 -2.42 11.35
CA LEU A 109 1.88 -3.27 12.41
C LEU A 109 2.88 -4.33 12.91
N SER A 110 3.91 -4.68 12.12
CA SER A 110 4.87 -5.74 12.40
C SER A 110 6.10 -5.20 13.13
N PRO A 111 6.41 -5.66 14.37
CA PRO A 111 7.63 -5.30 15.09
C PRO A 111 8.90 -5.69 14.31
N LEU A 112 8.84 -6.80 13.54
CA LEU A 112 9.96 -7.19 12.69
C LEU A 112 10.21 -6.15 11.59
N GLN A 113 9.14 -5.74 10.90
CA GLN A 113 9.25 -4.72 9.86
C GLN A 113 9.69 -3.38 10.43
N ALA A 114 9.20 -2.97 11.59
CA ALA A 114 9.60 -1.72 12.24
C ALA A 114 11.11 -1.71 12.55
N ARG A 115 11.67 -2.82 13.05
CA ARG A 115 13.13 -2.96 13.26
C ARG A 115 13.90 -2.88 11.95
N LEU A 116 13.44 -3.55 10.89
CA LEU A 116 14.09 -3.53 9.57
C LEU A 116 14.03 -2.13 8.95
N ALA A 117 12.89 -1.45 9.05
CA ALA A 117 12.74 -0.07 8.58
C ALA A 117 13.68 0.89 9.33
N THR A 118 13.75 0.79 10.66
CA THR A 118 14.65 1.62 11.47
C THR A 118 16.13 1.37 11.10
N ALA A 119 16.52 0.11 10.88
CA ALA A 119 17.86 -0.22 10.44
C ALA A 119 18.17 0.35 9.05
N ARG A 120 17.22 0.28 8.11
CA ARG A 120 17.33 0.90 6.78
C ARG A 120 17.48 2.41 6.87
N ILE A 121 16.62 3.10 7.64
CA ILE A 121 16.68 4.55 7.85
C ILE A 121 18.07 4.98 8.32
N ALA A 122 18.67 4.24 9.28
CA ALA A 122 20.00 4.51 9.77
C ALA A 122 21.08 4.27 8.71
N ALA A 123 21.01 3.14 8.00
CA ALA A 123 21.97 2.78 6.93
C ALA A 123 21.95 3.81 5.79
N GLU A 124 20.79 4.36 5.47
CA GLU A 124 20.59 5.38 4.43
C GLU A 124 20.83 6.81 4.92
N ARG A 125 21.25 6.98 6.18
CA ARG A 125 21.56 8.28 6.82
C ARG A 125 20.39 9.25 6.80
N LEU A 126 19.18 8.76 7.06
CA LEU A 126 17.93 9.55 7.07
C LEU A 126 17.36 9.75 8.48
N ALA A 127 18.04 9.27 9.53
CA ALA A 127 17.53 9.27 10.91
C ALA A 127 17.29 10.68 11.50
N ASP A 128 17.82 11.72 10.87
CA ASP A 128 17.55 13.11 11.21
C ASP A 128 16.15 13.60 10.84
N ARG A 129 15.48 12.92 9.90
CA ARG A 129 14.21 13.38 9.35
C ARG A 129 13.20 12.26 9.04
N VAL A 130 13.59 11.00 9.12
CA VAL A 130 12.72 9.85 8.85
C VAL A 130 12.63 8.98 10.10
N ALA A 131 11.41 8.58 10.47
CA ALA A 131 11.15 7.68 11.59
C ALA A 131 10.17 6.59 11.19
N CYS A 132 10.28 5.40 11.79
CA CYS A 132 9.31 4.33 11.68
C CYS A 132 8.73 4.03 13.07
N LEU A 133 7.42 3.91 13.13
CA LEU A 133 6.64 3.59 14.35
C LEU A 133 6.00 2.20 14.19
N GLU A 134 6.07 1.40 15.26
CA GLU A 134 5.22 0.21 15.38
C GLU A 134 3.82 0.65 15.80
N GLY A 135 2.81 0.29 15.02
CA GLY A 135 1.42 0.64 15.31
C GLY A 135 0.48 0.29 14.18
N SER A 136 -0.81 0.52 14.43
CA SER A 136 -1.84 0.40 13.41
C SER A 136 -2.18 1.77 12.84
N PHE A 137 -2.32 1.86 11.52
CA PHE A 137 -2.69 3.12 10.84
C PHE A 137 -4.14 3.55 11.12
N ASP A 138 -4.96 2.71 11.71
CA ASP A 138 -6.33 3.02 12.12
C ASP A 138 -6.44 3.49 13.60
N ALA A 139 -5.32 3.56 14.31
CA ALA A 139 -5.26 4.01 15.71
C ALA A 139 -3.87 4.58 16.04
N LEU A 140 -3.49 5.67 15.35
CA LEU A 140 -2.18 6.28 15.50
C LEU A 140 -2.10 7.20 16.74
N PRO A 141 -0.91 7.30 17.36
CA PRO A 141 -0.74 8.18 18.51
C PRO A 141 -1.14 9.64 18.19
N PRO A 142 -1.84 10.33 19.12
CA PRO A 142 -2.18 11.75 18.93
C PRO A 142 -0.96 12.66 18.79
N SER A 143 0.21 12.20 19.22
CA SER A 143 1.48 12.94 19.15
C SER A 143 2.08 12.99 17.73
N ILE A 144 1.54 12.25 16.74
CA ILE A 144 2.00 12.38 15.36
C ILE A 144 1.58 13.76 14.83
N PRO A 145 2.54 14.58 14.37
CA PRO A 145 2.21 15.88 13.82
C PRO A 145 1.36 15.77 12.55
N SER A 146 0.55 16.78 12.29
CA SER A 146 -0.16 16.89 11.02
C SER A 146 0.81 16.86 9.85
N ALA A 147 0.42 16.19 8.77
CA ALA A 147 1.23 15.98 7.58
C ALA A 147 0.69 16.75 6.38
N ASP A 148 1.59 17.11 5.47
CA ASP A 148 1.25 17.68 4.17
C ASP A 148 0.62 16.65 3.25
N ALA A 149 1.07 15.41 3.36
CA ALA A 149 0.49 14.30 2.64
C ALA A 149 0.62 12.98 3.43
N ALA A 150 -0.31 12.06 3.18
CA ALA A 150 -0.21 10.66 3.57
C ALA A 150 -0.34 9.77 2.32
N TYR A 151 0.29 8.60 2.38
CA TYR A 151 0.10 7.58 1.34
C TYR A 151 0.03 6.19 1.94
N ALA A 152 -0.60 5.28 1.18
CA ALA A 152 -0.72 3.88 1.50
C ALA A 152 -0.44 3.06 0.23
N ILE A 153 0.58 2.20 0.24
CA ILE A 153 0.91 1.31 -0.88
C ILE A 153 0.71 -0.13 -0.43
N GLU A 154 -0.24 -0.82 -1.07
CA GLU A 154 -0.61 -2.22 -0.78
C GLU A 154 -0.84 -2.50 0.72
N SER A 155 -1.40 -1.54 1.43
CA SER A 155 -1.63 -1.61 2.87
C SER A 155 -3.10 -1.39 3.27
N PHE A 156 -3.85 -0.56 2.54
CA PHE A 156 -5.26 -0.29 2.80
C PHE A 156 -6.12 -1.56 2.75
N ALA A 157 -5.81 -2.50 1.86
CA ALA A 157 -6.51 -3.77 1.75
C ALA A 157 -6.52 -4.59 3.07
N HIS A 158 -5.61 -4.30 4.00
CA HIS A 158 -5.58 -4.91 5.33
C HIS A 158 -6.47 -4.22 6.36
N ALA A 159 -7.00 -3.02 6.08
CA ALA A 159 -7.85 -2.28 7.00
C ALA A 159 -9.12 -3.09 7.35
N PRO A 160 -9.36 -3.40 8.64
CA PRO A 160 -10.59 -4.09 9.06
C PRO A 160 -11.80 -3.15 9.00
N ASP A 161 -11.56 -1.85 9.13
CA ASP A 161 -12.55 -0.77 9.04
C ASP A 161 -12.06 0.30 8.04
N PRO A 162 -12.50 0.24 6.78
CA PRO A 162 -12.16 1.25 5.78
C PRO A 162 -12.57 2.67 6.16
N ALA A 163 -13.72 2.86 6.80
CA ALA A 163 -14.17 4.17 7.23
C ALA A 163 -13.26 4.76 8.32
N GLY A 164 -12.86 3.93 9.28
CA GLY A 164 -11.88 4.31 10.30
C GLY A 164 -10.52 4.68 9.72
N PHE A 165 -10.04 3.96 8.69
CA PHE A 165 -8.82 4.33 7.97
C PHE A 165 -8.90 5.75 7.39
N PHE A 166 -9.98 6.07 6.66
CA PHE A 166 -10.14 7.40 6.07
C PHE A 166 -10.34 8.49 7.12
N ALA A 167 -11.06 8.21 8.22
CA ALA A 167 -11.22 9.15 9.33
C ALA A 167 -9.86 9.48 9.99
N GLU A 168 -9.02 8.48 10.20
CA GLU A 168 -7.69 8.67 10.78
C GLU A 168 -6.74 9.39 9.80
N ALA A 169 -6.77 9.06 8.52
CA ALA A 169 -6.05 9.81 7.50
C ALA A 169 -6.50 11.30 7.46
N ALA A 170 -7.80 11.55 7.59
CA ALA A 170 -8.34 12.92 7.63
C ALA A 170 -7.93 13.70 8.89
N ARG A 171 -7.71 13.03 10.01
CA ARG A 171 -7.17 13.65 11.23
C ARG A 171 -5.71 14.07 11.06
N LEU A 172 -4.95 13.30 10.33
CA LEU A 172 -3.50 13.45 10.18
C LEU A 172 -3.10 14.37 9.02
N VAL A 173 -3.84 14.35 7.92
CA VAL A 173 -3.57 15.19 6.76
C VAL A 173 -4.17 16.57 6.98
N ARG A 174 -3.34 17.61 6.89
CA ARG A 174 -3.81 18.99 7.03
C ARG A 174 -4.82 19.39 5.94
N PRO A 175 -5.70 20.37 6.17
CA PRO A 175 -6.50 20.97 5.12
C PRO A 175 -5.64 21.41 3.91
N GLY A 176 -6.10 21.09 2.69
CA GLY A 176 -5.34 21.31 1.47
C GLY A 176 -4.19 20.32 1.21
N GLY A 177 -3.94 19.38 2.11
CA GLY A 177 -2.99 18.29 1.93
C GLY A 177 -3.53 17.16 1.06
N LEU A 178 -2.74 16.10 0.85
CA LEU A 178 -3.08 14.99 -0.02
C LEU A 178 -3.12 13.64 0.74
N LEU A 179 -4.03 12.75 0.29
CA LEU A 179 -3.96 11.32 0.57
C LEU A 179 -3.82 10.59 -0.77
N LEU A 180 -2.83 9.70 -0.87
CA LEU A 180 -2.61 8.86 -2.04
C LEU A 180 -2.72 7.39 -1.64
N MET A 181 -3.42 6.61 -2.43
CA MET A 181 -3.65 5.19 -2.14
C MET A 181 -3.37 4.37 -3.40
N CYS A 182 -2.40 3.47 -3.33
CA CYS A 182 -2.09 2.54 -4.41
C CYS A 182 -2.36 1.12 -3.94
N ASP A 183 -3.45 0.52 -4.44
CA ASP A 183 -3.88 -0.81 -3.99
C ASP A 183 -4.73 -1.53 -5.05
N ASP A 184 -5.05 -2.80 -4.80
CA ASP A 184 -6.02 -3.53 -5.59
C ASP A 184 -7.44 -3.04 -5.32
N VAL A 185 -8.18 -2.81 -6.38
CA VAL A 185 -9.62 -2.51 -6.32
C VAL A 185 -10.41 -3.58 -7.05
N ARG A 186 -11.60 -3.88 -6.56
CA ARG A 186 -12.49 -4.86 -7.19
C ARG A 186 -13.17 -4.24 -8.40
N ARG A 187 -13.29 -5.04 -9.46
CA ARG A 187 -14.10 -4.70 -10.65
C ARG A 187 -15.38 -5.51 -10.67
N PRO A 188 -16.49 -4.95 -11.17
CA PRO A 188 -17.74 -5.69 -11.32
C PRO A 188 -17.61 -6.80 -12.38
N GLY A 189 -18.44 -7.84 -12.27
CA GLY A 189 -18.49 -8.92 -13.27
C GLY A 189 -17.91 -10.25 -12.81
N GLY A 190 -17.72 -11.19 -13.75
CA GLY A 190 -17.11 -12.50 -13.58
C GLY A 190 -17.90 -13.55 -12.80
N GLY A 191 -19.07 -13.22 -12.26
CA GLY A 191 -20.00 -14.17 -11.64
C GLY A 191 -19.39 -14.98 -10.47
N ALA A 192 -19.73 -16.26 -10.38
CA ALA A 192 -19.30 -17.14 -9.29
C ALA A 192 -17.79 -17.45 -9.34
N ALA A 193 -17.20 -17.49 -10.55
CA ALA A 193 -15.79 -17.77 -10.74
C ALA A 193 -14.92 -16.62 -10.17
N ALA A 194 -15.28 -15.36 -10.52
CA ALA A 194 -14.61 -14.18 -9.98
C ALA A 194 -14.71 -14.14 -8.45
N ARG A 195 -15.92 -14.34 -7.90
CA ARG A 195 -16.11 -14.35 -6.43
C ARG A 195 -15.21 -15.35 -5.73
N ARG A 196 -15.14 -16.61 -6.23
CA ARG A 196 -14.26 -17.63 -5.63
C ARG A 196 -12.79 -17.25 -5.71
N THR A 197 -12.33 -16.73 -6.85
CA THR A 197 -10.92 -16.39 -7.05
C THR A 197 -10.53 -15.17 -6.20
N VAL A 198 -11.37 -14.14 -6.14
CA VAL A 198 -11.19 -12.97 -5.27
C VAL A 198 -11.13 -13.39 -3.80
N GLN A 199 -12.05 -14.22 -3.33
CA GLN A 199 -12.01 -14.74 -1.95
C GLN A 199 -10.72 -15.51 -1.66
N ARG A 200 -10.22 -16.24 -2.65
CA ARG A 200 -8.97 -16.97 -2.55
C ARG A 200 -7.77 -16.04 -2.43
N PHE A 201 -7.71 -14.99 -3.24
CA PHE A 201 -6.73 -13.91 -3.13
C PHE A 201 -6.78 -13.27 -1.73
N MET A 202 -7.94 -12.80 -1.30
CA MET A 202 -8.12 -12.15 0.01
C MET A 202 -7.68 -13.05 1.17
N ARG A 203 -8.04 -14.34 1.16
CA ARG A 203 -7.63 -15.28 2.21
C ARG A 203 -6.13 -15.53 2.23
N GLY A 204 -5.51 -15.68 1.05
CA GLY A 204 -4.08 -15.98 0.92
C GLY A 204 -3.19 -14.85 1.42
N TRP A 205 -3.65 -13.62 1.28
CA TRP A 205 -2.91 -12.42 1.67
C TRP A 205 -3.46 -11.73 2.91
N HIS A 206 -4.41 -12.34 3.60
CA HIS A 206 -5.04 -11.78 4.81
C HIS A 206 -5.64 -10.39 4.61
N LEU A 207 -6.31 -10.18 3.45
CA LEU A 207 -6.97 -8.93 3.14
C LEU A 207 -8.35 -8.86 3.80
N ASN A 208 -8.64 -7.76 4.44
CA ASN A 208 -9.94 -7.46 5.03
C ASN A 208 -10.85 -6.73 4.06
N THR A 209 -10.27 -5.94 3.19
CA THR A 209 -10.96 -4.99 2.32
C THR A 209 -10.53 -5.18 0.88
N LEU A 210 -11.49 -5.23 -0.02
CA LEU A 210 -11.30 -5.14 -1.47
C LEU A 210 -12.54 -4.44 -2.05
N LEU A 211 -12.54 -3.13 -1.98
CA LEU A 211 -13.63 -2.26 -2.45
C LEU A 211 -13.53 -2.00 -3.94
N THR A 212 -14.61 -1.51 -4.55
CA THR A 212 -14.52 -0.89 -5.89
C THR A 212 -13.93 0.51 -5.76
N SER A 213 -13.36 1.05 -6.85
CA SER A 213 -12.85 2.44 -6.85
C SER A 213 -13.93 3.44 -6.43
N GLY A 214 -15.18 3.23 -6.86
CA GLY A 214 -16.31 4.07 -6.46
C GLY A 214 -16.60 4.00 -4.95
N ASP A 215 -16.54 2.79 -4.34
CA ASP A 215 -16.72 2.63 -2.90
C ASP A 215 -15.59 3.30 -2.11
N VAL A 216 -14.34 3.19 -2.61
CA VAL A 216 -13.17 3.87 -2.02
C VAL A 216 -13.35 5.38 -2.04
N VAL A 217 -13.73 5.93 -3.21
CA VAL A 217 -14.01 7.37 -3.37
C VAL A 217 -15.12 7.83 -2.43
N ALA A 218 -16.24 7.11 -2.36
CA ALA A 218 -17.35 7.46 -1.47
C ALA A 218 -16.94 7.49 0.02
N GLN A 219 -16.10 6.55 0.46
CA GLN A 219 -15.60 6.52 1.84
C GLN A 219 -14.62 7.66 2.13
N ALA A 220 -13.72 7.96 1.19
CA ALA A 220 -12.81 9.09 1.32
C ALA A 220 -13.57 10.42 1.39
N GLU A 221 -14.59 10.60 0.54
CA GLU A 221 -15.43 11.80 0.51
C GLU A 221 -16.24 11.99 1.80
N ALA A 222 -16.76 10.90 2.36
CA ALA A 222 -17.43 10.90 3.64
C ALA A 222 -16.52 11.34 4.81
N ALA A 223 -15.21 11.05 4.70
CA ALA A 223 -14.20 11.48 5.66
C ALA A 223 -13.67 12.91 5.42
N GLY A 224 -14.18 13.62 4.40
CA GLY A 224 -13.81 15.01 4.10
C GLY A 224 -12.64 15.15 3.13
N PHE A 225 -12.39 14.15 2.33
CA PHE A 225 -11.52 14.27 1.16
C PHE A 225 -12.34 14.62 -0.09
N GLU A 226 -11.64 14.99 -1.15
CA GLU A 226 -12.15 15.20 -2.49
C GLU A 226 -11.34 14.33 -3.45
N HIS A 227 -11.98 13.49 -4.22
CA HIS A 227 -11.31 12.72 -5.25
C HIS A 227 -10.75 13.65 -6.34
N ARG A 228 -9.48 13.46 -6.71
CA ARG A 228 -8.80 14.28 -7.72
C ARG A 228 -8.43 13.52 -8.96
N ASP A 229 -7.90 12.29 -8.78
CA ASP A 229 -7.42 11.50 -9.92
C ASP A 229 -7.38 10.01 -9.60
N THR A 230 -7.44 9.17 -10.63
CA THR A 230 -7.25 7.72 -10.56
C THR A 230 -6.42 7.24 -11.74
N ILE A 231 -5.24 6.71 -11.47
CA ILE A 231 -4.36 6.13 -12.46
C ILE A 231 -4.47 4.60 -12.40
N ASN A 232 -4.93 3.97 -13.48
CA ASN A 232 -4.94 2.50 -13.58
C ASN A 232 -3.55 1.99 -13.99
N LEU A 233 -2.88 1.31 -13.08
CA LEU A 233 -1.55 0.74 -13.25
C LEU A 233 -1.56 -0.71 -13.75
N SER A 234 -2.73 -1.36 -13.79
CA SER A 234 -2.87 -2.77 -14.20
C SER A 234 -2.24 -3.10 -15.55
N PRO A 235 -2.29 -2.24 -16.60
CA PRO A 235 -1.65 -2.52 -17.87
C PRO A 235 -0.13 -2.62 -17.82
N HIS A 236 0.48 -2.10 -16.75
CA HIS A 236 1.92 -2.03 -16.54
C HIS A 236 2.45 -3.10 -15.59
N LEU A 237 1.59 -4.01 -15.13
CA LEU A 237 1.99 -5.14 -14.29
C LEU A 237 2.48 -6.30 -15.17
N VAL A 238 3.36 -7.14 -14.60
CA VAL A 238 3.79 -8.37 -15.26
C VAL A 238 2.57 -9.30 -15.41
N PRO A 239 2.25 -9.76 -16.62
CA PRO A 239 1.10 -10.60 -16.85
C PRO A 239 1.24 -11.98 -16.21
N LEU A 240 0.11 -12.67 -16.06
CA LEU A 240 -0.02 -14.03 -15.52
C LEU A 240 1.02 -15.00 -16.13
N SER A 241 1.96 -15.45 -15.32
CA SER A 241 3.05 -16.32 -15.75
C SER A 241 2.57 -17.76 -16.04
N ARG A 242 3.37 -18.56 -16.76
CA ARG A 242 3.10 -19.99 -16.94
C ARG A 242 3.06 -20.73 -15.59
N ARG A 243 3.93 -20.34 -14.64
CA ARG A 243 3.95 -20.87 -13.28
C ARG A 243 2.63 -20.63 -12.56
N ASP A 244 2.09 -19.42 -12.62
CA ASP A 244 0.84 -19.07 -11.94
C ASP A 244 -0.35 -19.85 -12.52
N ARG A 245 -0.36 -20.06 -13.84
CA ARG A 245 -1.38 -20.90 -14.50
C ARG A 245 -1.31 -22.35 -14.06
N VAL A 246 -0.11 -22.92 -13.94
CA VAL A 246 0.09 -24.27 -13.46
C VAL A 246 -0.33 -24.40 -11.99
N LEU A 247 0.06 -23.46 -11.15
CA LEU A 247 -0.34 -23.43 -9.74
C LEU A 247 -1.87 -23.34 -9.57
N ASP A 248 -2.52 -22.48 -10.36
CA ASP A 248 -3.98 -22.37 -10.32
C ASP A 248 -4.67 -23.68 -10.79
N ALA A 249 -4.19 -24.29 -11.86
CA ALA A 249 -4.76 -25.51 -12.42
C ALA A 249 -4.56 -26.73 -11.48
N THR A 250 -3.41 -26.85 -10.82
CA THR A 250 -3.06 -28.02 -10.01
C THR A 250 -3.47 -27.88 -8.54
N LEU A 251 -3.33 -26.70 -7.97
CA LEU A 251 -3.55 -26.43 -6.55
C LEU A 251 -4.71 -25.45 -6.30
N GLY A 252 -5.33 -24.94 -7.36
CA GLY A 252 -6.42 -23.99 -7.28
C GLY A 252 -7.67 -24.48 -6.55
N TRP A 253 -7.83 -25.77 -6.34
CA TRP A 253 -8.93 -26.41 -5.61
C TRP A 253 -8.64 -26.60 -4.11
N LEU A 254 -7.36 -26.55 -3.68
CA LEU A 254 -6.98 -26.74 -2.28
C LEU A 254 -7.57 -25.64 -1.38
N PRO A 255 -8.11 -25.98 -0.21
CA PRO A 255 -8.52 -24.98 0.78
C PRO A 255 -7.29 -24.20 1.27
N LEU A 256 -7.37 -22.87 1.24
CA LEU A 256 -6.30 -21.97 1.68
C LEU A 256 -6.22 -21.83 3.21
N GLY A 257 -6.47 -22.87 3.98
CA GLY A 257 -6.30 -22.78 5.43
C GLY A 257 -4.97 -22.11 5.83
N SER A 258 -4.52 -22.23 7.06
CA SER A 258 -3.23 -21.72 7.55
C SER A 258 -2.01 -22.46 6.96
N THR A 259 -2.04 -22.78 5.68
CA THR A 259 -0.95 -23.51 5.01
C THR A 259 0.21 -22.57 4.67
N PRO A 260 1.46 -23.04 4.73
CA PRO A 260 2.64 -22.26 4.28
C PRO A 260 2.55 -21.79 2.82
N LEU A 261 1.71 -22.42 2.02
CA LEU A 261 1.46 -22.09 0.61
C LEU A 261 0.45 -20.94 0.41
N GLY A 262 -0.19 -20.47 1.49
CA GLY A 262 -1.21 -19.40 1.43
C GLY A 262 -0.81 -18.19 0.60
N PRO A 263 0.35 -17.57 0.85
CA PRO A 263 0.80 -16.39 0.08
C PRO A 263 1.02 -16.69 -1.41
N VAL A 264 1.59 -17.86 -1.74
CA VAL A 264 1.85 -18.26 -3.14
C VAL A 264 0.55 -18.49 -3.90
N LEU A 265 -0.39 -19.20 -3.28
CA LEU A 265 -1.70 -19.48 -3.88
C LEU A 265 -2.59 -18.24 -3.93
N GLY A 266 -2.47 -17.35 -2.95
CA GLY A 266 -3.10 -16.02 -2.97
C GLY A 266 -2.57 -15.15 -4.11
N GLY A 267 -1.25 -15.16 -4.31
CA GLY A 267 -0.60 -14.48 -5.42
C GLY A 267 -1.04 -14.99 -6.79
N ALA A 268 -1.11 -16.32 -6.98
CA ALA A 268 -1.62 -16.91 -8.22
C ALA A 268 -3.10 -16.51 -8.47
N ALA A 269 -3.92 -16.47 -7.41
CA ALA A 269 -5.31 -16.02 -7.50
C ALA A 269 -5.40 -14.52 -7.87
N LEU A 270 -4.53 -13.66 -7.32
CA LEU A 270 -4.44 -12.26 -7.70
C LEU A 270 -4.08 -12.11 -9.17
N GLN A 271 -3.03 -12.80 -9.64
CA GLN A 271 -2.62 -12.76 -11.04
C GLN A 271 -3.78 -13.15 -11.98
N LYS A 272 -4.56 -14.16 -11.59
CA LYS A 272 -5.78 -14.53 -12.31
C LYS A 272 -6.84 -13.42 -12.27
N CYS A 273 -7.08 -12.80 -11.12
CA CYS A 273 -8.03 -11.69 -11.00
C CYS A 273 -7.65 -10.54 -11.93
N LEU A 274 -6.38 -10.14 -11.97
CA LEU A 274 -5.86 -9.09 -12.84
C LEU A 274 -6.01 -9.48 -14.33
N ALA A 275 -5.61 -10.71 -14.69
CA ALA A 275 -5.67 -11.19 -16.08
C ALA A 275 -7.11 -11.24 -16.64
N TYR A 276 -8.10 -11.48 -15.80
CA TYR A 276 -9.53 -11.51 -16.18
C TYR A 276 -10.26 -10.17 -15.92
N GLY A 277 -9.54 -9.16 -15.44
CA GLY A 277 -10.13 -7.85 -15.14
C GLY A 277 -11.13 -7.85 -13.98
N TRP A 278 -11.01 -8.79 -13.03
CA TRP A 278 -11.85 -8.85 -11.82
C TRP A 278 -11.32 -7.95 -10.70
N THR A 279 -10.05 -7.61 -10.77
CA THR A 279 -9.40 -6.57 -9.97
C THR A 279 -8.60 -5.65 -10.89
N ALA A 280 -8.30 -4.46 -10.40
CA ALA A 280 -7.35 -3.55 -11.01
C ALA A 280 -6.41 -3.03 -9.93
N TYR A 281 -5.20 -2.65 -10.32
CA TYR A 281 -4.24 -1.98 -9.46
C TYR A 281 -4.27 -0.50 -9.78
N GLU A 282 -4.66 0.32 -8.81
CA GLU A 282 -4.93 1.73 -9.05
C GLU A 282 -4.24 2.63 -8.02
N LEU A 283 -3.73 3.77 -8.50
CA LEU A 283 -3.29 4.87 -7.67
C LEU A 283 -4.38 5.94 -7.67
N LEU A 284 -5.04 6.10 -6.51
CA LEU A 284 -6.07 7.10 -6.29
C LEU A 284 -5.47 8.28 -5.51
N THR A 285 -5.80 9.49 -5.93
CA THR A 285 -5.36 10.74 -5.30
C THR A 285 -6.54 11.53 -4.77
N PHE A 286 -6.44 11.95 -3.52
CA PHE A 286 -7.47 12.71 -2.82
C PHE A 286 -6.86 13.99 -2.22
N GLY A 287 -7.61 15.10 -2.30
CA GLY A 287 -7.30 16.35 -1.61
C GLY A 287 -8.09 16.47 -0.31
N ARG A 288 -7.45 16.85 0.79
CA ARG A 288 -8.16 17.13 2.05
C ARG A 288 -8.92 18.45 1.92
N ARG A 289 -10.22 18.44 2.12
CA ARG A 289 -11.05 19.65 2.11
C ARG A 289 -10.61 20.61 3.23
N ALA A 290 -10.85 21.92 2.99
CA ALA A 290 -10.57 22.97 3.96
C ALA A 290 -11.44 22.86 5.21
#